data_7147f53644eaf4c255634e5f71d21f2d
#
_entry.id   7147f53644eaf4c255634e5f71d21f2d
#
_cell.length_a   1.000
_cell.length_b   1.000
_cell.length_c   1.000
_cell.angle_alpha   90.00
_cell.angle_beta   90.00
_cell.angle_gamma   90.00
#
_symmetry.space_group_name_H-M   'P 1'
#
loop_
_entity.id
_entity.type
_entity.pdbx_description
1 polymer ?
#
loop_
_entity_poly.entity_id
_entity_poly.type
_entity_poly.pdbx_seq_one_letter_code
_entity_poly.pdbx_strand_id
1 'polypeptide(L)'
;MCIRDSLTTVNFDGVIVIGEGEKDNAPMLFNGEHVGTGRGPQCDIAVDPIDGTSLTAEGRNNALSVLAVSDRGTMLDASSVFYMDKIVTGPAGVGVVDIRLPVAENIRLLAKALGKPVDELVVSVLNRPRHARLIQEIRDAGAGTRLMSDGDVAGGINAARYNARTDMCIGIGGSPEGVATACAIKALGGHIQGRLWPRDDDEKQRGIDAGLKVDDTVYEACLLYTSPSPRDRTRS
;
A
#
# COMPACT_ATOMS: atom_id res chain seq x y z
N MET A 1 -8.53 24.29 8.80
CA MET A 1 -7.53 23.63 9.68
C MET A 1 -6.79 22.64 8.80
N CYS A 2 -5.49 22.81 8.67
CA CYS A 2 -4.64 21.96 7.82
C CYS A 2 -4.26 20.68 8.58
N ILE A 3 -4.09 19.55 7.89
CA ILE A 3 -3.63 18.28 8.51
C ILE A 3 -2.33 18.52 9.28
N ARG A 4 -1.40 19.25 8.69
CA ARG A 4 -0.12 19.61 9.31
C ARG A 4 -0.32 20.33 10.64
N ASP A 5 -1.20 21.31 10.71
CA ASP A 5 -1.46 22.07 11.94
C ASP A 5 -2.07 21.18 13.04
N SER A 6 -2.92 20.23 12.65
CA SER A 6 -3.46 19.25 13.58
C SER A 6 -2.36 18.32 14.12
N LEU A 7 -1.44 17.86 13.28
CA LEU A 7 -0.34 17.00 13.69
C LEU A 7 0.56 17.69 14.72
N THR A 8 0.82 19.02 14.60
CA THR A 8 1.67 19.74 15.54
C THR A 8 1.14 19.77 16.97
N THR A 9 -0.13 19.46 17.18
CA THR A 9 -0.76 19.42 18.51
C THR A 9 -0.69 18.05 19.18
N VAL A 10 -0.33 17.01 18.43
CA VAL A 10 -0.29 15.63 18.93
C VAL A 10 1.01 15.36 19.69
N ASN A 11 0.93 14.69 20.83
CA ASN A 11 2.08 14.41 21.68
C ASN A 11 2.87 13.20 21.17
N PHE A 12 3.68 13.42 20.13
CA PHE A 12 4.67 12.50 19.59
C PHE A 12 5.85 13.30 19.00
N ASP A 13 6.96 12.63 18.75
CA ASP A 13 8.10 13.09 17.94
C ASP A 13 8.05 12.34 16.60
N GLY A 14 7.36 12.92 15.62
CA GLY A 14 7.11 12.31 14.32
C GLY A 14 8.03 12.83 13.23
N VAL A 15 8.41 11.95 12.29
CA VAL A 15 9.07 12.31 11.04
C VAL A 15 8.23 11.80 9.87
N ILE A 16 7.95 12.67 8.91
CA ILE A 16 7.30 12.28 7.66
C ILE A 16 8.29 11.46 6.83
N VAL A 17 7.99 10.17 6.62
CA VAL A 17 8.75 9.28 5.72
C VAL A 17 8.12 9.26 4.34
N ILE A 18 6.79 9.32 4.28
CA ILE A 18 6.01 9.40 3.05
C ILE A 18 5.07 10.59 3.16
N GLY A 19 5.21 11.55 2.27
CA GLY A 19 4.41 12.78 2.26
C GLY A 19 4.25 13.36 0.87
N GLU A 20 3.79 14.60 0.77
CA GLU A 20 3.49 15.31 -0.47
C GLU A 20 4.72 15.86 -1.21
N GLY A 21 5.93 15.68 -0.66
CA GLY A 21 7.08 16.58 -0.90
C GLY A 21 7.71 16.54 -2.27
N GLU A 22 7.73 15.45 -3.02
CA GLU A 22 8.54 15.38 -4.26
C GLU A 22 7.76 15.64 -5.55
N LYS A 23 6.48 15.30 -5.60
CA LYS A 23 5.66 15.51 -6.79
C LYS A 23 5.26 16.95 -7.03
N ASP A 24 4.98 17.69 -5.95
CA ASP A 24 4.27 18.98 -6.05
C ASP A 24 5.01 20.17 -5.42
N ASN A 25 6.29 20.03 -5.00
CA ASN A 25 7.03 21.07 -4.24
C ASN A 25 6.19 21.62 -3.07
N ALA A 26 5.47 20.73 -2.37
CA ALA A 26 4.58 21.14 -1.30
C ALA A 26 5.36 21.80 -0.17
N PRO A 27 4.91 22.96 0.34
CA PRO A 27 5.62 23.68 1.40
C PRO A 27 5.49 23.02 2.77
N MET A 28 4.75 21.91 2.88
CA MET A 28 4.49 21.20 4.12
C MET A 28 4.23 19.71 3.87
N LEU A 29 4.41 18.89 4.89
CA LEU A 29 4.26 17.43 4.85
C LEU A 29 5.25 16.77 3.86
N PHE A 30 6.43 17.35 3.70
CA PHE A 30 7.49 16.79 2.87
C PHE A 30 8.29 15.72 3.63
N ASN A 31 8.93 14.83 2.89
CA ASN A 31 9.77 13.78 3.47
C ASN A 31 10.88 14.38 4.32
N GLY A 32 11.00 13.91 5.57
CA GLY A 32 11.93 14.43 6.57
C GLY A 32 11.37 15.57 7.43
N GLU A 33 10.17 16.11 7.16
CA GLU A 33 9.56 17.12 8.03
C GLU A 33 9.26 16.53 9.41
N HIS A 34 9.65 17.27 10.46
CA HIS A 34 9.28 16.95 11.84
C HIS A 34 7.90 17.50 12.18
N VAL A 35 7.05 16.65 12.75
CA VAL A 35 5.69 16.98 13.17
C VAL A 35 5.42 16.44 14.57
N GLY A 36 4.36 16.97 15.20
CA GLY A 36 4.06 16.67 16.60
C GLY A 36 4.63 17.72 17.53
N THR A 37 4.47 17.49 18.84
CA THR A 37 5.00 18.41 19.88
C THR A 37 6.51 18.22 20.12
N GLY A 38 7.16 17.26 19.49
CA GLY A 38 8.53 16.82 19.76
C GLY A 38 8.68 16.10 21.12
N ARG A 39 7.58 15.69 21.73
CA ARG A 39 7.55 14.98 23.02
C ARG A 39 6.70 13.73 22.88
N GLY A 40 7.06 12.66 23.57
CA GLY A 40 6.33 11.37 23.50
C GLY A 40 7.01 10.35 22.60
N PRO A 41 6.27 9.36 22.07
CA PRO A 41 6.87 8.31 21.25
C PRO A 41 7.47 8.86 19.98
N GLN A 42 8.61 8.30 19.59
CA GLN A 42 9.24 8.57 18.30
C GLN A 42 8.56 7.72 17.23
N CYS A 43 8.13 8.33 16.14
CA CYS A 43 7.40 7.62 15.09
C CYS A 43 7.73 8.11 13.67
N ASP A 44 7.53 7.20 12.73
CA ASP A 44 7.48 7.45 11.30
C ASP A 44 6.04 7.70 10.88
N ILE A 45 5.86 8.58 9.91
CA ILE A 45 4.53 8.97 9.43
C ILE A 45 4.49 8.87 7.91
N ALA A 46 3.44 8.19 7.41
CA ALA A 46 3.02 8.31 6.03
C ALA A 46 1.74 9.15 5.99
N VAL A 47 1.70 10.14 5.13
CA VAL A 47 0.53 10.99 4.93
C VAL A 47 0.28 11.19 3.45
N ASP A 48 -0.96 10.96 3.05
CA ASP A 48 -1.52 11.34 1.77
C ASP A 48 -2.82 12.12 2.06
N PRO A 49 -2.80 13.44 1.95
CA PRO A 49 -3.96 14.27 2.23
C PRO A 49 -5.15 13.97 1.33
N ILE A 50 -4.92 13.53 0.09
CA ILE A 50 -5.96 13.19 -0.88
C ILE A 50 -5.51 12.02 -1.77
N ASP A 51 -5.64 10.78 -1.27
CA ASP A 51 -5.57 9.59 -2.13
C ASP A 51 -6.80 9.59 -3.07
N GLY A 52 -6.53 9.58 -4.36
CA GLY A 52 -7.58 9.72 -5.38
C GLY A 52 -7.91 11.17 -5.74
N THR A 53 -6.90 11.97 -6.06
CA THR A 53 -7.05 13.37 -6.48
C THR A 53 -7.99 13.54 -7.68
N SER A 54 -7.97 12.63 -8.66
CA SER A 54 -8.91 12.64 -9.79
C SER A 54 -10.36 12.45 -9.34
N LEU A 55 -10.61 11.62 -8.33
CA LEU A 55 -11.96 11.42 -7.77
C LEU A 55 -12.47 12.72 -7.14
N THR A 56 -11.62 13.42 -6.41
CA THR A 56 -11.98 14.71 -5.80
C THR A 56 -12.24 15.76 -6.87
N ALA A 57 -11.40 15.87 -7.87
CA ALA A 57 -11.56 16.82 -8.97
C ALA A 57 -12.85 16.61 -9.77
N GLU A 58 -13.27 15.36 -9.93
CA GLU A 58 -14.50 14.97 -10.63
C GLU A 58 -15.74 14.91 -9.74
N GLY A 59 -15.62 15.22 -8.44
CA GLY A 59 -16.72 15.12 -7.48
C GLY A 59 -17.23 13.68 -7.25
N ARG A 60 -16.36 12.70 -7.41
CA ARG A 60 -16.67 11.27 -7.27
C ARG A 60 -16.40 10.77 -5.84
N ASN A 61 -17.02 9.66 -5.49
CA ASN A 61 -16.84 9.01 -4.19
C ASN A 61 -15.51 8.23 -4.11
N ASN A 62 -15.07 7.93 -2.88
CA ASN A 62 -13.95 7.06 -2.50
C ASN A 62 -12.56 7.72 -2.54
N ALA A 63 -12.45 9.04 -2.64
CA ALA A 63 -11.23 9.72 -2.23
C ALA A 63 -11.06 9.62 -0.72
N LEU A 64 -9.85 9.41 -0.25
CA LEU A 64 -9.50 9.30 1.17
C LEU A 64 -8.44 10.32 1.55
N SER A 65 -8.43 10.73 2.81
CA SER A 65 -7.24 11.28 3.48
C SER A 65 -6.63 10.18 4.32
N VAL A 66 -5.35 9.91 4.13
CA VAL A 66 -4.65 8.77 4.74
C VAL A 66 -3.56 9.29 5.66
N LEU A 67 -3.52 8.75 6.88
CA LEU A 67 -2.46 8.96 7.84
C LEU A 67 -2.11 7.61 8.46
N ALA A 68 -0.85 7.19 8.35
CA ALA A 68 -0.33 6.02 9.00
C ALA A 68 0.83 6.41 9.92
N VAL A 69 0.91 5.77 11.08
CA VAL A 69 1.93 6.02 12.10
C VAL A 69 2.53 4.70 12.52
N SER A 70 3.86 4.67 12.64
CA SER A 70 4.61 3.50 13.08
C SER A 70 5.78 3.90 13.98
N ASP A 71 6.41 2.94 14.66
CA ASP A 71 7.63 3.21 15.43
C ASP A 71 8.73 3.77 14.53
N ARG A 72 9.55 4.68 15.04
CA ARG A 72 10.64 5.33 14.31
C ARG A 72 11.58 4.29 13.66
N GLY A 73 11.90 4.51 12.38
CA GLY A 73 12.82 3.67 11.59
C GLY A 73 12.21 2.34 11.15
N THR A 74 10.87 2.21 11.18
CA THR A 74 10.19 0.97 10.79
C THR A 74 9.44 1.07 9.46
N MET A 75 9.22 2.28 8.96
CA MET A 75 8.50 2.50 7.70
C MET A 75 9.48 2.49 6.53
N LEU A 76 9.19 1.71 5.49
CA LEU A 76 9.99 1.69 4.27
C LEU A 76 9.86 3.02 3.53
N ASP A 77 10.97 3.70 3.31
CA ASP A 77 11.02 4.80 2.35
C ASP A 77 11.17 4.21 0.93
N ALA A 78 10.07 4.17 0.20
CA ALA A 78 10.03 3.67 -1.18
C ALA A 78 10.00 4.80 -2.21
N SER A 79 10.30 6.05 -1.84
CA SER A 79 10.19 7.25 -2.69
C SER A 79 11.08 7.18 -3.95
N SER A 80 12.21 6.47 -3.88
CA SER A 80 13.13 6.31 -5.01
C SER A 80 12.59 5.48 -6.17
N VAL A 81 11.50 4.70 -5.97
CA VAL A 81 10.83 3.90 -7.01
C VAL A 81 9.34 4.21 -7.00
N PHE A 82 8.87 4.81 -8.09
CA PHE A 82 7.53 5.40 -8.16
C PHE A 82 6.40 4.38 -8.05
N TYR A 83 6.55 3.19 -8.63
CA TYR A 83 5.51 2.17 -8.68
C TYR A 83 5.88 0.90 -7.93
N MET A 84 4.82 0.23 -7.46
CA MET A 84 4.86 -1.08 -6.83
C MET A 84 3.73 -1.95 -7.42
N ASP A 85 4.05 -3.16 -7.85
CA ASP A 85 3.07 -4.21 -8.13
C ASP A 85 2.63 -4.82 -6.79
N LYS A 86 1.33 -4.92 -6.54
CA LYS A 86 0.75 -5.26 -5.24
C LYS A 86 -0.36 -6.28 -5.35
N ILE A 87 -0.45 -7.18 -4.34
CA ILE A 87 -1.62 -8.01 -4.08
C ILE A 87 -2.03 -7.81 -2.62
N VAL A 88 -3.31 -7.55 -2.39
CA VAL A 88 -3.89 -7.28 -1.07
C VAL A 88 -5.14 -8.11 -0.88
N THR A 89 -5.26 -8.74 0.29
CA THR A 89 -6.45 -9.51 0.69
C THR A 89 -6.73 -9.35 2.18
N GLY A 90 -7.88 -9.83 2.63
CA GLY A 90 -8.17 -9.98 4.05
C GLY A 90 -7.40 -11.13 4.69
N PRO A 91 -7.69 -11.44 5.98
CA PRO A 91 -6.97 -12.46 6.75
C PRO A 91 -6.99 -13.87 6.11
N ALA A 92 -8.03 -14.20 5.34
CA ALA A 92 -8.13 -15.49 4.63
C ALA A 92 -7.05 -15.70 3.56
N GLY A 93 -6.41 -14.63 3.08
CA GLY A 93 -5.33 -14.71 2.10
C GLY A 93 -3.94 -14.89 2.68
N VAL A 94 -3.79 -14.78 4.01
CA VAL A 94 -2.49 -14.96 4.69
C VAL A 94 -1.95 -16.36 4.47
N GLY A 95 -0.76 -16.47 3.84
CA GLY A 95 -0.16 -17.76 3.48
C GLY A 95 -0.88 -18.53 2.38
N VAL A 96 -1.85 -17.92 1.71
CA VAL A 96 -2.67 -18.53 0.64
C VAL A 96 -2.35 -17.92 -0.71
N VAL A 97 -2.31 -16.59 -0.81
CA VAL A 97 -1.98 -15.89 -2.05
C VAL A 97 -0.49 -15.55 -2.11
N ASP A 98 0.06 -15.52 -3.32
CA ASP A 98 1.45 -15.14 -3.57
C ASP A 98 1.54 -14.33 -4.87
N ILE A 99 2.11 -13.15 -4.81
CA ILE A 99 2.24 -12.24 -5.96
C ILE A 99 3.05 -12.84 -7.12
N ARG A 100 3.85 -13.89 -6.86
CA ARG A 100 4.63 -14.61 -7.88
C ARG A 100 3.79 -15.59 -8.69
N LEU A 101 2.61 -15.97 -8.19
CA LEU A 101 1.70 -16.88 -8.90
C LEU A 101 0.89 -16.13 -9.96
N PRO A 102 0.43 -16.83 -11.01
CA PRO A 102 -0.56 -16.30 -11.93
C PRO A 102 -1.82 -15.81 -11.19
N VAL A 103 -2.42 -14.72 -11.64
CA VAL A 103 -3.63 -14.16 -11.00
C VAL A 103 -4.76 -15.17 -10.89
N ALA A 104 -4.97 -15.99 -11.93
CA ALA A 104 -6.00 -17.04 -11.93
C ALA A 104 -5.78 -18.09 -10.82
N GLU A 105 -4.53 -18.36 -10.47
CA GLU A 105 -4.21 -19.28 -9.35
C GLU A 105 -4.52 -18.62 -8.01
N ASN A 106 -4.10 -17.37 -7.81
CA ASN A 106 -4.41 -16.60 -6.60
C ASN A 106 -5.93 -16.50 -6.38
N ILE A 107 -6.70 -16.28 -7.44
CA ILE A 107 -8.17 -16.23 -7.40
C ILE A 107 -8.74 -17.56 -6.91
N ARG A 108 -8.28 -18.69 -7.46
CA ARG A 108 -8.76 -20.04 -7.07
C ARG A 108 -8.41 -20.38 -5.61
N LEU A 109 -7.18 -20.06 -5.20
CA LEU A 109 -6.70 -20.30 -3.84
C LEU A 109 -7.50 -19.46 -2.83
N LEU A 110 -7.71 -18.17 -3.13
CA LEU A 110 -8.46 -17.28 -2.26
C LEU A 110 -9.94 -17.68 -2.18
N ALA A 111 -10.58 -18.02 -3.30
CA ALA A 111 -11.96 -18.49 -3.33
C ALA A 111 -12.14 -19.74 -2.44
N LYS A 112 -11.21 -20.70 -2.53
CA LYS A 112 -11.17 -21.88 -1.67
C LYS A 112 -11.02 -21.52 -0.19
N ALA A 113 -10.12 -20.58 0.15
CA ALA A 113 -9.90 -20.16 1.53
C ALA A 113 -11.10 -19.41 2.11
N LEU A 114 -11.84 -18.68 1.28
CA LEU A 114 -13.08 -17.98 1.66
C LEU A 114 -14.31 -18.91 1.68
N GLY A 115 -14.20 -20.13 1.17
CA GLY A 115 -15.31 -21.06 1.09
C GLY A 115 -16.41 -20.63 0.13
N LYS A 116 -16.09 -19.86 -0.92
CA LYS A 116 -17.04 -19.38 -1.92
C LYS A 116 -16.62 -19.73 -3.36
N PRO A 117 -17.56 -19.81 -4.31
CA PRO A 117 -17.23 -20.05 -5.70
C PRO A 117 -16.47 -18.85 -6.30
N VAL A 118 -15.70 -19.09 -7.38
CA VAL A 118 -14.87 -18.08 -8.03
C VAL A 118 -15.69 -16.92 -8.60
N ASP A 119 -16.87 -17.19 -9.13
CA ASP A 119 -17.78 -16.20 -9.72
C ASP A 119 -18.41 -15.22 -8.69
N GLU A 120 -18.35 -15.57 -7.42
CA GLU A 120 -18.70 -14.66 -6.31
C GLU A 120 -17.51 -13.86 -5.78
N LEU A 121 -16.26 -14.19 -6.21
CA LEU A 121 -15.08 -13.45 -5.80
C LEU A 121 -14.93 -12.16 -6.61
N VAL A 122 -14.68 -11.05 -5.92
CA VAL A 122 -14.53 -9.74 -6.55
C VAL A 122 -13.12 -9.21 -6.37
N VAL A 123 -12.47 -8.90 -7.49
CA VAL A 123 -11.12 -8.34 -7.55
C VAL A 123 -11.16 -6.87 -7.95
N SER A 124 -10.60 -5.97 -7.12
CA SER A 124 -10.43 -4.57 -7.47
C SER A 124 -9.10 -4.32 -8.16
N VAL A 125 -9.13 -3.51 -9.22
CA VAL A 125 -7.97 -3.14 -10.04
C VAL A 125 -8.09 -1.70 -10.48
N LEU A 126 -6.99 -0.95 -10.52
CA LEU A 126 -6.97 0.37 -11.15
C LEU A 126 -7.21 0.25 -12.66
N ASN A 127 -8.18 1.00 -13.17
CA ASN A 127 -8.48 1.06 -14.60
C ASN A 127 -7.41 1.90 -15.32
N ARG A 128 -6.31 1.27 -15.66
CA ARG A 128 -5.18 1.88 -16.38
C ARG A 128 -4.79 1.00 -17.57
N PRO A 129 -4.30 1.57 -18.68
CA PRO A 129 -3.87 0.78 -19.85
C PRO A 129 -2.91 -0.36 -19.51
N ARG A 130 -1.99 -0.14 -18.56
CA ARG A 130 -1.05 -1.17 -18.08
C ARG A 130 -1.70 -2.40 -17.45
N HIS A 131 -2.95 -2.30 -17.01
CA HIS A 131 -3.71 -3.40 -16.40
C HIS A 131 -4.67 -4.09 -17.36
N ALA A 132 -4.72 -3.73 -18.65
CA ALA A 132 -5.68 -4.31 -19.59
C ALA A 132 -5.58 -5.84 -19.64
N ARG A 133 -4.36 -6.38 -19.67
CA ARG A 133 -4.11 -7.83 -19.65
C ARG A 133 -4.53 -8.44 -18.30
N LEU A 134 -4.15 -7.86 -17.20
CA LEU A 134 -4.51 -8.32 -15.84
C LEU A 134 -6.03 -8.37 -15.66
N ILE A 135 -6.75 -7.34 -16.10
CA ILE A 135 -8.21 -7.27 -16.06
C ILE A 135 -8.83 -8.42 -16.87
N GLN A 136 -8.27 -8.71 -18.05
CA GLN A 136 -8.75 -9.82 -18.88
C GLN A 136 -8.49 -11.17 -18.20
N GLU A 137 -7.28 -11.40 -17.65
CA GLU A 137 -6.93 -12.63 -16.93
C GLU A 137 -7.84 -12.88 -15.72
N ILE A 138 -8.24 -11.83 -14.98
CA ILE A 138 -9.21 -11.95 -13.87
C ILE A 138 -10.58 -12.41 -14.38
N ARG A 139 -11.06 -11.83 -15.49
CA ARG A 139 -12.35 -12.20 -16.10
C ARG A 139 -12.32 -13.62 -16.66
N ASP A 140 -11.24 -14.00 -17.30
CA ASP A 140 -11.06 -15.35 -17.85
C ASP A 140 -11.00 -16.41 -16.74
N ALA A 141 -10.51 -16.03 -15.55
CA ALA A 141 -10.58 -16.89 -14.36
C ALA A 141 -11.99 -17.03 -13.77
N GLY A 142 -12.96 -16.23 -14.24
CA GLY A 142 -14.36 -16.27 -13.83
C GLY A 142 -14.71 -15.34 -12.65
N ALA A 143 -13.76 -14.54 -12.14
CA ALA A 143 -14.01 -13.63 -11.02
C ALA A 143 -14.62 -12.29 -11.48
N GLY A 144 -15.39 -11.66 -10.60
CA GLY A 144 -15.89 -10.32 -10.77
C GLY A 144 -14.77 -9.28 -10.72
N THR A 145 -14.84 -8.24 -11.57
CA THR A 145 -13.88 -7.13 -11.55
C THR A 145 -14.52 -5.85 -11.06
N ARG A 146 -13.88 -5.16 -10.12
CA ARG A 146 -14.22 -3.80 -9.70
C ARG A 146 -13.15 -2.83 -10.19
N LEU A 147 -13.44 -2.10 -11.25
CA LEU A 147 -12.50 -1.14 -11.83
C LEU A 147 -12.54 0.17 -11.05
N MET A 148 -11.39 0.60 -10.55
CA MET A 148 -11.20 1.87 -9.86
C MET A 148 -10.54 2.86 -10.81
N SER A 149 -11.06 4.07 -10.90
CA SER A 149 -10.44 5.13 -11.70
C SER A 149 -9.24 5.76 -10.99
N ASP A 150 -9.22 5.74 -9.65
CA ASP A 150 -8.16 6.27 -8.79
C ASP A 150 -8.31 5.75 -7.36
N GLY A 151 -7.33 6.02 -6.45
CA GLY A 151 -7.43 5.71 -5.03
C GLY A 151 -7.20 4.23 -4.71
N ASP A 152 -5.97 3.72 -4.88
CA ASP A 152 -5.67 2.31 -4.65
C ASP A 152 -5.50 1.96 -3.16
N VAL A 153 -5.24 2.92 -2.29
CA VAL A 153 -5.28 2.72 -0.83
C VAL A 153 -6.67 2.30 -0.38
N ALA A 154 -7.71 3.01 -0.87
CA ALA A 154 -9.11 2.65 -0.61
C ALA A 154 -9.43 1.23 -1.11
N GLY A 155 -8.92 0.87 -2.29
CA GLY A 155 -9.07 -0.46 -2.87
C GLY A 155 -8.47 -1.56 -2.00
N GLY A 156 -7.24 -1.36 -1.52
CA GLY A 156 -6.54 -2.28 -0.63
C GLY A 156 -7.26 -2.45 0.71
N ILE A 157 -7.62 -1.35 1.37
CA ILE A 157 -8.36 -1.39 2.64
C ILE A 157 -9.69 -2.13 2.47
N ASN A 158 -10.42 -1.88 1.38
CA ASN A 158 -11.68 -2.58 1.12
C ASN A 158 -11.49 -4.08 0.94
N ALA A 159 -10.40 -4.53 0.32
CA ALA A 159 -10.11 -5.96 0.16
C ALA A 159 -9.78 -6.67 1.49
N ALA A 160 -9.29 -5.92 2.49
CA ALA A 160 -8.92 -6.47 3.79
C ALA A 160 -10.03 -6.41 4.85
N ARG A 161 -11.05 -5.59 4.64
CA ARG A 161 -12.13 -5.39 5.63
C ARG A 161 -13.08 -6.59 5.67
N TYR A 162 -13.51 -6.92 6.89
CA TYR A 162 -14.61 -7.87 7.10
C TYR A 162 -15.90 -7.37 6.43
N ASN A 163 -16.63 -8.28 5.77
CA ASN A 163 -17.85 -7.98 5.01
C ASN A 163 -17.70 -6.92 3.91
N ALA A 164 -16.51 -6.73 3.36
CA ALA A 164 -16.33 -5.89 2.19
C ALA A 164 -16.92 -6.53 0.93
N ARG A 165 -17.19 -5.67 -0.07
CA ARG A 165 -17.67 -6.12 -1.39
C ARG A 165 -16.53 -6.50 -2.34
N THR A 166 -15.32 -6.58 -1.84
CA THR A 166 -14.10 -6.84 -2.60
C THR A 166 -13.26 -7.80 -1.78
N ASP A 167 -12.73 -8.83 -2.40
CA ASP A 167 -11.97 -9.90 -1.73
C ASP A 167 -10.46 -9.78 -1.96
N MET A 168 -10.08 -9.15 -3.08
CA MET A 168 -8.69 -8.95 -3.47
C MET A 168 -8.54 -7.56 -4.13
N CYS A 169 -7.41 -6.90 -3.88
CA CYS A 169 -6.96 -5.75 -4.67
C CYS A 169 -5.60 -6.10 -5.28
N ILE A 170 -5.43 -5.94 -6.59
CA ILE A 170 -4.20 -6.33 -7.28
C ILE A 170 -3.82 -5.34 -8.37
N GLY A 171 -2.53 -5.18 -8.62
CA GLY A 171 -1.99 -4.42 -9.74
C GLY A 171 -0.98 -3.36 -9.32
N ILE A 172 -0.48 -2.64 -10.31
CA ILE A 172 0.60 -1.65 -10.19
C ILE A 172 -0.01 -0.29 -9.81
N GLY A 173 0.39 0.24 -8.66
CA GLY A 173 0.06 1.58 -8.17
C GLY A 173 1.28 2.24 -7.56
N GLY A 174 1.12 3.40 -6.90
CA GLY A 174 2.24 4.10 -6.28
C GLY A 174 2.87 3.30 -5.13
N SER A 175 4.20 3.39 -5.01
CA SER A 175 4.93 2.75 -3.91
C SER A 175 4.62 3.40 -2.56
N PRO A 176 4.55 4.73 -2.44
CA PRO A 176 4.15 5.39 -1.20
C PRO A 176 2.76 4.95 -0.73
N GLU A 177 1.79 4.88 -1.64
CA GLU A 177 0.44 4.40 -1.35
C GLU A 177 0.44 2.91 -0.95
N GLY A 178 1.37 2.12 -1.51
CA GLY A 178 1.59 0.72 -1.12
C GLY A 178 2.04 0.58 0.33
N VAL A 179 2.97 1.42 0.79
CA VAL A 179 3.45 1.42 2.18
C VAL A 179 2.36 1.89 3.14
N ALA A 180 1.64 2.96 2.81
CA ALA A 180 0.50 3.41 3.61
C ALA A 180 -0.60 2.34 3.70
N THR A 181 -0.89 1.66 2.58
CA THR A 181 -1.81 0.51 2.54
C THR A 181 -1.32 -0.61 3.46
N ALA A 182 -0.02 -0.95 3.44
CA ALA A 182 0.53 -2.01 4.28
C ALA A 182 0.34 -1.76 5.77
N CYS A 183 0.44 -0.52 6.22
CA CYS A 183 0.14 -0.14 7.61
C CYS A 183 -1.32 -0.47 7.97
N ALA A 184 -2.26 -0.11 7.10
CA ALA A 184 -3.68 -0.40 7.31
C ALA A 184 -3.97 -1.91 7.29
N ILE A 185 -3.38 -2.64 6.33
CA ILE A 185 -3.57 -4.09 6.18
C ILE A 185 -3.03 -4.84 7.39
N LYS A 186 -1.87 -4.43 7.91
CA LYS A 186 -1.31 -4.99 9.14
C LYS A 186 -2.24 -4.78 10.35
N ALA A 187 -2.81 -3.58 10.48
CA ALA A 187 -3.76 -3.27 11.56
C ALA A 187 -5.07 -4.10 11.44
N LEU A 188 -5.47 -4.45 10.22
CA LEU A 188 -6.66 -5.28 9.93
C LEU A 188 -6.37 -6.79 10.00
N GLY A 189 -5.11 -7.21 10.20
CA GLY A 189 -4.71 -8.62 10.17
C GLY A 189 -4.79 -9.26 8.77
N GLY A 190 -4.84 -8.44 7.72
CA GLY A 190 -4.87 -8.87 6.33
C GLY A 190 -3.49 -9.23 5.79
N HIS A 191 -3.43 -9.46 4.48
CA HIS A 191 -2.23 -9.83 3.76
C HIS A 191 -1.95 -8.83 2.64
N ILE A 192 -0.71 -8.40 2.54
CA ILE A 192 -0.20 -7.60 1.43
C ILE A 192 1.18 -8.11 1.03
N GLN A 193 1.38 -8.22 -0.27
CA GLN A 193 2.70 -8.40 -0.88
C GLN A 193 2.89 -7.35 -1.95
N GLY A 194 4.11 -6.83 -2.07
CA GLY A 194 4.49 -5.87 -3.08
C GLY A 194 5.84 -6.18 -3.70
N ARG A 195 6.04 -5.80 -4.95
CA ARG A 195 7.33 -5.78 -5.64
C ARG A 195 7.53 -4.40 -6.21
N LEU A 196 8.71 -3.81 -5.99
CA LEU A 196 9.03 -2.53 -6.62
C LEU A 196 9.06 -2.69 -8.14
N TRP A 197 8.43 -1.75 -8.83
CA TRP A 197 8.27 -1.79 -10.28
C TRP A 197 8.80 -0.49 -10.91
N PRO A 198 10.15 -0.40 -11.12
CA PRO A 198 10.78 0.78 -11.70
C PRO A 198 10.32 0.96 -13.15
N ARG A 199 10.17 2.21 -13.58
CA ARG A 199 9.73 2.58 -14.92
C ARG A 199 10.82 2.41 -15.97
N ASP A 200 12.09 2.55 -15.52
CA ASP A 200 13.29 2.52 -16.35
C ASP A 200 14.52 2.10 -15.53
N ASP A 201 15.65 1.93 -16.20
CA ASP A 201 16.91 1.52 -15.58
C ASP A 201 17.48 2.59 -14.63
N ASP A 202 17.23 3.88 -14.92
CA ASP A 202 17.69 4.98 -14.06
C ASP A 202 16.93 4.98 -12.73
N GLU A 203 15.62 4.75 -12.75
CA GLU A 203 14.82 4.60 -11.53
C GLU A 203 15.21 3.35 -10.76
N LYS A 204 15.48 2.25 -11.46
CA LYS A 204 16.00 1.02 -10.86
C LYS A 204 17.31 1.28 -10.13
N GLN A 205 18.25 1.99 -10.77
CA GLN A 205 19.54 2.31 -10.17
C GLN A 205 19.38 3.23 -8.95
N ARG A 206 18.53 4.26 -9.02
CA ARG A 206 18.22 5.11 -7.85
C ARG A 206 17.66 4.29 -6.68
N GLY A 207 16.78 3.33 -6.95
CA GLY A 207 16.26 2.44 -5.92
C GLY A 207 17.38 1.61 -5.27
N ILE A 208 18.29 1.04 -6.05
CA ILE A 208 19.43 0.29 -5.56
C ILE A 208 20.36 1.18 -4.72
N ASP A 209 20.68 2.38 -5.20
CA ASP A 209 21.53 3.35 -4.49
C ASP A 209 20.91 3.80 -3.16
N ALA A 210 19.58 3.85 -3.09
CA ALA A 210 18.82 4.09 -1.85
C ALA A 210 18.74 2.85 -0.93
N GLY A 211 19.35 1.73 -1.30
CA GLY A 211 19.36 0.50 -0.49
C GLY A 211 18.11 -0.37 -0.62
N LEU A 212 17.25 -0.07 -1.60
CA LEU A 212 16.07 -0.88 -1.88
C LEU A 212 16.43 -2.13 -2.69
N LYS A 213 15.71 -3.22 -2.46
CA LYS A 213 15.83 -4.43 -3.27
C LYS A 213 14.88 -4.32 -4.46
N VAL A 214 15.41 -3.88 -5.60
CA VAL A 214 14.67 -3.62 -6.85
C VAL A 214 14.86 -4.79 -7.83
N ASP A 215 14.80 -5.98 -7.30
CA ASP A 215 14.77 -7.24 -8.01
C ASP A 215 13.38 -7.89 -7.86
N ASP A 216 13.29 -9.21 -8.02
CA ASP A 216 12.06 -9.95 -7.75
C ASP A 216 11.74 -10.13 -6.25
N THR A 217 12.37 -9.33 -5.38
CA THR A 217 12.11 -9.39 -3.93
C THR A 217 10.66 -9.01 -3.64
N VAL A 218 9.99 -9.91 -2.93
CA VAL A 218 8.64 -9.68 -2.43
C VAL A 218 8.73 -9.00 -1.07
N TYR A 219 8.15 -7.81 -0.98
CA TYR A 219 7.96 -7.09 0.28
C TYR A 219 6.60 -7.49 0.86
N GLU A 220 6.60 -8.04 2.06
CA GLU A 220 5.39 -8.32 2.83
C GLU A 220 5.09 -7.19 3.81
N ALA A 221 3.93 -7.21 4.45
CA ALA A 221 3.55 -6.20 5.45
C ALA A 221 4.62 -5.99 6.52
N CYS A 222 5.35 -7.05 6.91
CA CYS A 222 6.44 -6.99 7.88
C CYS A 222 7.74 -6.39 7.33
N LEU A 223 7.95 -6.38 6.00
CA LEU A 223 9.13 -5.81 5.34
C LEU A 223 8.89 -4.36 4.89
N LEU A 224 7.65 -4.00 4.63
CA LEU A 224 7.23 -2.61 4.49
C LEU A 224 7.31 -1.89 5.84
N TYR A 225 7.58 -2.65 6.90
CA TYR A 225 7.63 -2.28 8.28
C TYR A 225 8.77 -3.05 8.97
N THR A 226 10.01 -2.58 8.81
CA THR A 226 11.20 -3.20 9.40
C THR A 226 11.31 -2.91 10.90
N SER A 227 10.47 -3.52 11.73
CA SER A 227 10.79 -3.64 13.14
C SER A 227 11.69 -4.86 13.32
N PRO A 228 12.85 -4.74 14.02
CA PRO A 228 13.59 -5.92 14.41
C PRO A 228 12.65 -6.83 15.22
N SER A 229 12.59 -8.10 14.81
CA SER A 229 11.79 -9.10 15.53
C SER A 229 12.15 -9.06 17.02
N PRO A 230 11.18 -9.25 17.93
CA PRO A 230 11.51 -9.44 19.36
C PRO A 230 12.56 -10.53 19.60
N ARG A 231 12.73 -11.47 18.65
CA ARG A 231 13.79 -12.50 18.68
C ARG A 231 15.19 -11.95 18.38
N ASP A 232 15.32 -10.81 17.69
CA ASP A 232 16.62 -10.21 17.38
C ASP A 232 17.13 -9.34 18.52
N ARG A 233 16.26 -8.91 19.46
CA ARG A 233 16.62 -8.14 20.65
C ARG A 233 17.26 -9.01 21.77
N THR A 234 17.25 -10.32 21.64
CA THR A 234 17.81 -11.26 22.66
C THR A 234 19.19 -11.79 22.29
N ARG A 235 19.84 -11.25 21.25
CA ARG A 235 21.19 -11.66 20.81
C ARG A 235 22.24 -10.54 20.93
N SER A 236 22.07 -9.62 21.85
CA SER A 236 23.14 -8.67 22.25
C SER A 236 23.55 -8.89 23.69
#